data_ceb3a8c8fae15559f57d7f08d1d614bb
#
_entry.id   ceb3a8c8fae15559f57d7f08d1d614bb
#
_cell.length_a   1.000
_cell.length_b   1.000
_cell.length_c   1.000
_cell.angle_alpha   90.00
_cell.angle_beta   90.00
_cell.angle_gamma   90.00
#
_symmetry.space_group_name_H-M   'P 1'
#
loop_
_entity.id
_entity.type
_entity.pdbx_description
1 polymer ?
#
loop_
_entity_poly.entity_id
_entity_poly.type
_entity_poly.pdbx_seq_one_letter_code
_entity_poly.pdbx_strand_id
1 'polypeptide(L)' 'MNELERVYLLEDLAGTPFIKGDVGTVVFVYPENKAYEIEFFALDGSSLGVETALAHQIKSAKGIKKVLHIDEAA' A
#
# COMPACT_ATOMS: atom_id res chain seq x y z
N MET A 1 3.04 1.99 -12.50
CA MET A 1 3.31 2.64 -11.23
C MET A 1 4.80 2.66 -10.95
N ASN A 2 5.27 3.71 -10.33
CA ASN A 2 6.69 3.92 -10.09
C ASN A 2 7.02 3.76 -8.62
N GLU A 3 8.32 3.54 -8.32
CA GLU A 3 8.79 3.53 -6.94
C GLU A 3 8.46 4.87 -6.29
N LEU A 4 8.14 4.79 -4.99
CA LEU A 4 7.76 5.91 -4.13
C LEU A 4 6.41 6.51 -4.44
N GLU A 5 5.69 5.96 -5.40
CA GLU A 5 4.32 6.39 -5.69
C GLU A 5 3.38 5.83 -4.61
N ARG A 6 2.41 6.64 -4.19
CA ARG A 6 1.40 6.19 -3.25
C ARG A 6 0.28 5.48 -3.99
N VAL A 7 -0.19 4.39 -3.40
CA VAL A 7 -1.24 3.55 -3.98
C VAL A 7 -2.23 3.16 -2.90
N TYR A 8 -3.42 2.73 -3.30
CA TYR A 8 -4.37 2.16 -2.35
C TYR A 8 -4.83 0.80 -2.83
N LEU A 9 -5.23 -0.03 -1.88
CA LEU A 9 -5.67 -1.38 -2.15
C LEU A 9 -7.09 -1.37 -2.70
N LEU A 10 -7.31 -2.16 -3.76
CA LEU A 10 -8.64 -2.35 -4.33
C LEU A 10 -9.38 -3.51 -3.67
N GLU A 11 -8.66 -4.33 -2.91
CA GLU A 11 -9.21 -5.47 -2.19
C GLU A 11 -8.34 -5.77 -0.99
N ASP A 12 -8.84 -6.61 -0.10
CA ASP A 12 -8.05 -7.04 1.06
C ASP A 12 -6.88 -7.89 0.59
N LEU A 13 -5.70 -7.72 1.23
CA LEU A 13 -4.55 -8.58 0.97
C LEU A 13 -4.62 -9.78 1.91
N ALA A 14 -4.88 -10.96 1.34
CA ALA A 14 -5.02 -12.19 2.11
C ALA A 14 -3.77 -12.46 2.94
N GLY A 15 -3.95 -12.89 4.17
CA GLY A 15 -2.85 -13.21 5.07
C GLY A 15 -2.18 -12.01 5.71
N THR A 16 -2.69 -10.81 5.51
CA THR A 16 -2.15 -9.58 6.08
C THR A 16 -3.28 -8.81 6.78
N PRO A 17 -2.94 -7.83 7.65
CA PRO A 17 -3.97 -6.99 8.27
C PRO A 17 -4.47 -5.88 7.33
N PHE A 18 -3.94 -5.77 6.12
CA PHE A 18 -4.26 -4.65 5.24
C PHE A 18 -5.50 -4.97 4.40
N ILE A 19 -6.42 -3.99 4.32
CA ILE A 19 -7.73 -4.20 3.68
C ILE A 19 -7.95 -3.17 2.58
N LYS A 20 -8.99 -3.39 1.80
CA LYS A 20 -9.41 -2.50 0.73
C LYS A 20 -9.44 -1.05 1.21
N GLY A 21 -8.84 -0.17 0.42
CA GLY A 21 -8.79 1.26 0.72
C GLY A 21 -7.55 1.69 1.48
N ASP A 22 -6.79 0.77 2.06
CA ASP A 22 -5.56 1.13 2.76
C ASP A 22 -4.55 1.69 1.75
N VAL A 23 -3.80 2.71 2.19
CA VAL A 23 -2.82 3.41 1.35
C VAL A 23 -1.42 3.03 1.78
N GLY A 24 -0.57 2.75 0.80
CA GLY A 24 0.84 2.49 1.04
C GLY A 24 1.70 3.14 -0.03
N THR A 25 3.00 2.89 0.05
CA THR A 25 3.98 3.44 -0.88
C THR A 25 4.70 2.31 -1.60
N VAL A 26 4.81 2.41 -2.92
CA VAL A 26 5.56 1.44 -3.71
C VAL A 26 7.04 1.57 -3.38
N VAL A 27 7.65 0.48 -2.90
CA VAL A 27 9.09 0.46 -2.60
C VAL A 27 9.87 -0.42 -3.56
N PHE A 28 9.21 -1.21 -4.38
CA PHE A 28 9.84 -2.02 -5.41
C PHE A 28 8.83 -2.36 -6.50
N VAL A 29 9.28 -2.35 -7.75
CA VAL A 29 8.45 -2.67 -8.91
C VAL A 29 9.03 -3.92 -9.57
N TYR A 30 8.23 -4.96 -9.69
CA TYR A 30 8.65 -6.19 -10.37
C TYR A 30 8.64 -5.98 -11.88
N PRO A 31 9.38 -6.82 -12.62
CA PRO A 31 9.44 -6.70 -14.08
C PRO A 31 8.05 -6.63 -14.72
N GLU A 32 7.93 -5.81 -15.75
CA GLU A 32 6.70 -5.63 -16.53
C GLU A 32 5.55 -5.09 -15.69
N ASN A 33 5.86 -4.52 -14.52
CA ASN A 33 4.85 -3.94 -13.62
C ASN A 33 3.77 -4.96 -13.23
N LYS A 34 4.15 -6.23 -13.09
CA LYS A 34 3.20 -7.28 -12.76
C LYS A 34 2.86 -7.33 -11.28
N ALA A 35 3.78 -6.86 -10.42
CA ALA A 35 3.59 -6.85 -8.98
C ALA A 35 4.41 -5.74 -8.38
N TYR A 36 4.11 -5.42 -7.13
CA TYR A 36 4.77 -4.33 -6.40
C TYR A 36 4.96 -4.72 -4.96
N GLU A 37 6.07 -4.26 -4.35
CA GLU A 37 6.21 -4.31 -2.90
C GLU A 37 5.69 -2.99 -2.35
N ILE A 38 4.75 -3.07 -1.41
CA ILE A 38 4.09 -1.90 -0.85
C ILE A 38 4.42 -1.82 0.62
N GLU A 39 4.94 -0.67 1.06
CA GLU A 39 5.18 -0.44 2.47
C GLU A 39 4.03 0.39 3.05
N PHE A 40 3.48 -0.08 4.16
CA PHE A 40 2.39 0.58 4.85
C PHE A 40 2.92 1.25 6.11
N PHE A 41 2.40 2.42 6.43
CA PHE A 41 2.86 3.23 7.56
C PHE A 41 1.70 3.59 8.48
N ALA A 42 1.98 3.65 9.77
CA ALA A 42 1.07 4.21 10.76
C ALA A 42 1.08 5.73 10.66
N LEU A 43 0.14 6.38 11.33
CA LEU A 43 0.03 7.84 11.32
C LEU A 43 1.29 8.52 11.83
N ASP A 44 2.02 7.87 12.76
CA ASP A 44 3.26 8.43 13.30
C ASP A 44 4.46 8.22 12.39
N GLY A 45 4.25 7.63 11.20
CA GLY A 45 5.32 7.38 10.25
C GLY A 45 6.06 6.07 10.43
N SER A 46 5.75 5.28 11.47
CA SER A 46 6.41 4.00 11.66
C SER A 46 5.93 2.99 10.62
N SER A 47 6.85 2.11 10.18
CA SER A 47 6.52 1.08 9.20
C SER A 47 5.71 -0.03 9.85
N LEU A 48 4.63 -0.42 9.19
CA LEU A 48 3.80 -1.54 9.62
C LEU A 48 4.14 -2.81 8.83
N GLY A 49 5.01 -2.70 7.84
CA GLY A 49 5.46 -3.84 7.07
C GLY A 49 5.39 -3.60 5.58
N VAL A 50 6.00 -4.52 4.84
CA VAL A 50 6.01 -4.51 3.37
C VAL A 50 5.31 -5.77 2.89
N GLU A 51 4.36 -5.60 1.95
CA GLU A 51 3.60 -6.72 1.42
C GLU A 51 3.60 -6.65 -0.10
N THR A 52 3.54 -7.82 -0.73
CA THR A 52 3.47 -7.91 -2.18
C THR A 52 2.02 -7.76 -2.64
N ALA A 53 1.79 -6.87 -3.61
CA ALA A 53 0.48 -6.72 -4.24
C ALA A 53 0.64 -6.90 -5.75
N LEU A 54 -0.33 -7.59 -6.35
CA LEU A 54 -0.37 -7.74 -7.80
C LEU A 54 -0.93 -6.46 -8.42
N ALA A 55 -0.61 -6.24 -9.69
CA ALA A 55 -1.00 -5.01 -10.37
C ALA A 55 -2.50 -4.73 -10.28
N HIS A 56 -3.35 -5.76 -10.37
CA HIS A 56 -4.79 -5.59 -10.34
C HIS A 56 -5.34 -5.28 -8.94
N GLN A 57 -4.51 -5.36 -7.91
CA GLN A 57 -4.94 -5.16 -6.52
C GLN A 57 -4.73 -3.74 -6.03
N ILE A 58 -4.08 -2.89 -6.82
CA ILE A 58 -3.76 -1.53 -6.39
C ILE A 58 -4.11 -0.51 -7.44
N LYS A 59 -4.24 0.74 -7.00
CA LYS A 59 -4.47 1.88 -7.88
C LYS A 59 -3.75 3.10 -7.32
N SER A 60 -3.37 4.03 -8.19
CA SER A 60 -2.70 5.25 -7.77
C SER A 60 -3.56 6.02 -6.77
N ALA A 61 -2.94 6.47 -5.67
CA ALA A 61 -3.60 7.23 -4.63
C ALA A 61 -3.23 8.71 -4.70
N LYS A 62 -2.79 9.17 -5.87
CA LYS A 62 -2.37 10.56 -6.04
C LYS A 62 -3.49 11.50 -5.61
N GLY A 63 -3.18 12.37 -4.66
CA GLY A 63 -4.15 13.34 -4.14
C GLY A 63 -5.02 12.83 -3.01
N ILE A 64 -4.99 11.53 -2.72
CA ILE A 64 -5.75 10.96 -1.61
C ILE A 64 -4.95 11.14 -0.31
N LYS A 65 -5.62 11.63 0.74
CA LYS A 65 -4.95 11.90 2.02
C LYS A 65 -5.17 10.83 3.06
N LYS A 66 -5.97 9.82 2.76
CA LYS A 66 -6.20 8.70 3.66
C LYS A 66 -4.89 7.91 3.85
N VAL A 67 -4.70 7.33 5.04
CA VAL A 67 -3.53 6.49 5.32
C VAL A 67 -3.94 5.02 5.25
N LEU A 68 -4.49 4.50 6.35
CA LEU A 68 -5.04 3.15 6.36
C LEU A 68 -6.06 3.04 7.51
N HIS A 69 -6.75 1.91 7.58
CA HIS A 69 -7.82 1.75 8.57
C HIS A 69 -7.28 1.53 9.98
N ILE A 70 -6.03 1.11 10.14
CA ILE A 70 -5.41 0.87 11.43
C ILE A 70 -4.77 2.17 11.92
N ASP A 71 -5.20 2.66 13.07
CA ASP A 71 -4.67 3.89 13.64
C ASP A 71 -3.81 3.53 14.84
N GLU A 72 -2.51 3.38 14.59
CA GLU A 72 -1.56 3.04 15.63
C GLU A 72 -1.22 4.21 16.55
N ALA A 73 -1.59 5.43 16.14
CA ALA A 73 -1.34 6.61 16.93
C ALA A 73 -2.44 6.88 17.97
N ALA A 74 -3.53 6.17 17.85
CA ALA A 74 -4.68 6.38 18.75
C ALA A 74 -4.41 5.91 20.17
#